data_41d7d3e9aa95129e5815bd00500c4de8
#
_entry.id   41d7d3e9aa95129e5815bd00500c4de8
#
_cell.length_a   1.000
_cell.length_b   1.000
_cell.length_c   1.000
_cell.angle_alpha   90.00
_cell.angle_beta   90.00
_cell.angle_gamma   90.00
#
_symmetry.space_group_name_H-M   'P 1'
#
loop_
_entity.id
_entity.type
_entity.pdbx_description
1 polymer ?
#
loop_
_entity_poly.entity_id
_entity_poly.type
_entity_poly.pdbx_seq_one_letter_code
_entity_poly.pdbx_strand_id
1 'polypeptide(L)'
;MCLAARHDGWPAAPRTGRRVRGFTLLEMLVVILLIGIAAAAVSVSVTQGLASARINAASGEIAAGLRATRAQAIVQGKEQYFDVNLHNDTWSDPKRKDVRLPAGLKLSITSALEDRPNDYTGRIRFFPDGSSTGGHIILTSGHREWRINVSWLTGQVAVVDQAAQP
;
A
#
# COMPACT_ATOMS: atom_id res chain seq x y z
N MET A 1 -96.79 -34.44 -14.02
CA MET A 1 -96.22 -33.45 -13.08
C MET A 1 -94.69 -33.51 -13.21
N CYS A 2 -94.15 -32.67 -14.10
CA CYS A 2 -92.67 -32.60 -14.37
C CYS A 2 -92.11 -31.39 -13.67
N LEU A 3 -91.22 -31.61 -12.75
CA LEU A 3 -90.41 -30.54 -12.16
C LEU A 3 -89.15 -30.35 -12.99
N ALA A 4 -88.98 -29.17 -13.60
CA ALA A 4 -87.77 -28.77 -14.32
C ALA A 4 -86.74 -28.29 -13.32
N ALA A 5 -85.57 -28.94 -13.36
CA ALA A 5 -84.40 -28.49 -12.61
C ALA A 5 -83.74 -27.32 -13.32
N ARG A 6 -83.62 -26.19 -12.64
CA ARG A 6 -82.82 -25.03 -13.08
C ARG A 6 -81.31 -25.32 -12.83
N HIS A 7 -80.53 -25.27 -13.86
CA HIS A 7 -79.09 -25.18 -13.75
C HIS A 7 -78.69 -23.73 -13.59
N ASP A 8 -78.30 -23.35 -12.39
CA ASP A 8 -77.72 -22.05 -12.10
C ASP A 8 -76.28 -22.08 -12.56
N GLY A 9 -75.98 -21.30 -13.61
CA GLY A 9 -74.64 -21.11 -14.15
C GLY A 9 -73.79 -20.30 -13.19
N TRP A 10 -72.70 -20.88 -12.73
CA TRP A 10 -71.66 -20.23 -11.92
C TRP A 10 -70.94 -19.21 -12.77
N PRO A 11 -70.72 -17.93 -12.31
CA PRO A 11 -69.98 -16.96 -13.08
C PRO A 11 -68.51 -17.35 -13.07
N ALA A 12 -67.91 -17.51 -14.25
CA ALA A 12 -66.47 -17.72 -14.42
C ALA A 12 -65.72 -16.47 -13.97
N ALA A 13 -64.84 -16.63 -12.97
CA ALA A 13 -63.94 -15.55 -12.51
C ALA A 13 -62.99 -15.12 -13.62
N PRO A 14 -62.73 -13.80 -13.80
CA PRO A 14 -61.80 -13.32 -14.80
C PRO A 14 -60.37 -13.73 -14.44
N ARG A 15 -59.74 -14.56 -15.28
CA ARG A 15 -58.33 -14.85 -15.17
C ARG A 15 -57.55 -13.61 -15.55
N THR A 16 -57.10 -12.83 -14.55
CA THR A 16 -56.12 -11.77 -14.74
C THR A 16 -54.80 -12.40 -15.14
N GLY A 17 -54.55 -12.49 -16.43
CA GLY A 17 -53.29 -12.95 -16.99
C GLY A 17 -52.15 -11.99 -16.58
N ARG A 18 -51.37 -12.38 -15.57
CA ARG A 18 -50.18 -11.69 -15.15
C ARG A 18 -49.21 -11.74 -16.33
N ARG A 19 -49.05 -10.62 -17.04
CA ARG A 19 -48.06 -10.49 -18.13
C ARG A 19 -46.68 -10.66 -17.53
N VAL A 20 -46.05 -11.78 -17.76
CA VAL A 20 -44.63 -12.00 -17.45
C VAL A 20 -43.87 -11.19 -18.47
N ARG A 21 -43.27 -10.08 -18.05
CA ARG A 21 -42.36 -9.28 -18.86
C ARG A 21 -41.04 -10.06 -18.96
N GLY A 22 -40.72 -10.56 -20.12
CA GLY A 22 -39.41 -11.14 -20.43
C GLY A 22 -38.37 -10.03 -20.59
N PHE A 23 -37.12 -10.31 -20.23
CA PHE A 23 -35.99 -9.42 -20.50
C PHE A 23 -35.72 -9.34 -21.99
N THR A 24 -35.43 -8.13 -22.47
CA THR A 24 -35.03 -7.95 -23.88
C THR A 24 -33.54 -8.24 -24.04
N LEU A 25 -33.15 -8.70 -25.25
CA LEU A 25 -31.75 -8.95 -25.56
C LEU A 25 -30.91 -7.65 -25.41
N LEU A 26 -31.50 -6.51 -25.79
CA LEU A 26 -30.88 -5.19 -25.64
C LEU A 26 -30.63 -4.84 -24.16
N GLU A 27 -31.56 -5.15 -23.27
CA GLU A 27 -31.43 -4.89 -21.83
C GLU A 27 -30.27 -5.68 -21.21
N MET A 28 -30.14 -6.96 -21.60
CA MET A 28 -29.00 -7.79 -21.18
C MET A 28 -27.66 -7.25 -21.69
N LEU A 29 -27.64 -6.74 -22.93
CA LEU A 29 -26.44 -6.15 -23.52
C LEU A 29 -26.00 -4.88 -22.77
N VAL A 30 -26.97 -4.00 -22.41
CA VAL A 30 -26.71 -2.79 -21.63
C VAL A 30 -26.22 -3.15 -20.22
N VAL A 31 -26.81 -4.17 -19.58
CA VAL A 31 -26.39 -4.61 -18.24
C VAL A 31 -24.95 -5.12 -18.27
N ILE A 32 -24.57 -5.94 -19.26
CA ILE A 32 -23.19 -6.44 -19.39
C ILE A 32 -22.22 -5.28 -19.64
N LEU A 33 -22.61 -4.30 -20.46
CA LEU A 33 -21.80 -3.11 -20.71
C LEU A 33 -21.57 -2.30 -19.42
N LEU A 34 -22.64 -2.06 -18.64
CA LEU A 34 -22.54 -1.33 -17.38
C LEU A 34 -21.67 -2.07 -16.35
N ILE A 35 -21.81 -3.40 -16.25
CA ILE A 35 -20.96 -4.23 -15.39
C ILE A 35 -19.49 -4.11 -15.83
N GLY A 36 -19.22 -4.15 -17.15
CA GLY A 36 -17.85 -4.00 -17.68
C GLY A 36 -17.22 -2.65 -17.31
N ILE A 37 -17.98 -1.55 -17.45
CA ILE A 37 -17.51 -0.21 -17.07
C ILE A 37 -17.26 -0.12 -15.56
N ALA A 38 -18.17 -0.63 -14.74
CA ALA A 38 -18.03 -0.65 -13.29
C ALA A 38 -16.80 -1.47 -12.86
N ALA A 39 -16.59 -2.64 -13.44
CA ALA A 39 -15.44 -3.50 -13.16
C ALA A 39 -14.11 -2.82 -13.54
N ALA A 40 -14.06 -2.11 -14.67
CA ALA A 40 -12.88 -1.36 -15.10
C ALA A 40 -12.55 -0.23 -14.10
N ALA A 41 -13.54 0.53 -13.61
CA ALA A 41 -13.34 1.60 -12.66
C ALA A 41 -12.79 1.09 -11.30
N VAL A 42 -13.27 -0.05 -10.82
CA VAL A 42 -12.78 -0.68 -9.56
C VAL A 42 -11.33 -1.15 -9.71
N SER A 43 -10.95 -1.69 -10.86
CA SER A 43 -9.59 -2.23 -11.09
C SER A 43 -8.49 -1.16 -10.93
N VAL A 44 -8.74 0.08 -11.33
CA VAL A 44 -7.78 1.20 -11.20
C VAL A 44 -7.58 1.58 -9.72
N SER A 45 -8.66 1.61 -8.94
CA SER A 45 -8.59 2.00 -7.52
C SER A 45 -7.82 1.00 -6.67
N VAL A 46 -7.94 -0.29 -6.95
CA VAL A 46 -7.25 -1.36 -6.21
C VAL A 46 -5.74 -1.32 -6.41
N THR A 47 -5.27 -1.09 -7.65
CA THR A 47 -3.83 -1.04 -7.94
C THR A 47 -3.13 0.14 -7.27
N GLN A 48 -3.77 1.31 -7.20
CA GLN A 48 -3.23 2.48 -6.51
C GLN A 48 -3.18 2.30 -4.98
N GLY A 49 -4.20 1.67 -4.40
CA GLY A 49 -4.23 1.35 -2.96
C GLY A 49 -3.11 0.39 -2.55
N LEU A 50 -2.85 -0.65 -3.33
CA LEU A 50 -1.78 -1.62 -3.09
C LEU A 50 -0.38 -1.00 -3.17
N ALA A 51 -0.14 -0.08 -4.13
CA ALA A 51 1.13 0.61 -4.25
C ALA A 51 1.41 1.48 -3.02
N SER A 52 0.41 2.23 -2.53
CA SER A 52 0.53 3.04 -1.31
C SER A 52 0.75 2.19 -0.06
N ALA A 53 0.07 1.06 0.07
CA ALA A 53 0.27 0.15 1.18
C ALA A 53 1.68 -0.45 1.20
N ARG A 54 2.24 -0.82 0.05
CA ARG A 54 3.60 -1.37 -0.08
C ARG A 54 4.67 -0.36 0.34
N ILE A 55 4.57 0.89 -0.10
CA ILE A 55 5.57 1.89 0.25
C ILE A 55 5.47 2.30 1.73
N ASN A 56 4.26 2.38 2.29
CA ASN A 56 4.06 2.61 3.73
C ASN A 56 4.66 1.47 4.57
N ALA A 57 4.47 0.22 4.16
CA ALA A 57 5.07 -0.93 4.83
C ALA A 57 6.60 -0.89 4.75
N ALA A 58 7.17 -0.61 3.57
CA ALA A 58 8.62 -0.53 3.38
C ALA A 58 9.24 0.63 4.18
N SER A 59 8.61 1.82 4.20
CA SER A 59 9.09 2.95 4.98
C SER A 59 9.02 2.67 6.48
N GLY A 60 7.96 2.02 6.94
CA GLY A 60 7.83 1.56 8.32
C GLY A 60 8.89 0.54 8.71
N GLU A 61 9.22 -0.39 7.83
CA GLU A 61 10.24 -1.41 8.05
C GLU A 61 11.64 -0.80 8.16
N ILE A 62 12.01 0.13 7.27
CA ILE A 62 13.28 0.86 7.34
C ILE A 62 13.35 1.69 8.63
N ALA A 63 12.29 2.42 8.97
CA ALA A 63 12.23 3.19 10.20
C ALA A 63 12.38 2.30 11.45
N ALA A 64 11.78 1.11 11.44
CA ALA A 64 11.94 0.13 12.51
C ALA A 64 13.39 -0.39 12.60
N GLY A 65 14.02 -0.66 11.46
CA GLY A 65 15.44 -1.03 11.38
C GLY A 65 16.37 0.03 11.96
N LEU A 66 16.16 1.30 11.58
CA LEU A 66 16.92 2.44 12.12
C LEU A 66 16.75 2.56 13.64
N ARG A 67 15.51 2.46 14.15
CA ARG A 67 15.24 2.49 15.61
C ARG A 67 15.87 1.31 16.34
N ALA A 68 15.85 0.12 15.72
CA ALA A 68 16.50 -1.06 16.28
C ALA A 68 18.02 -0.91 16.32
N THR A 69 18.63 -0.33 15.27
CA THR A 69 20.08 -0.04 15.21
C THR A 69 20.47 0.93 16.32
N ARG A 70 19.70 2.01 16.51
CA ARG A 70 19.89 2.96 17.61
C ARG A 70 19.80 2.29 18.97
N ALA A 71 18.75 1.49 19.20
CA ALA A 71 18.57 0.79 20.47
C ALA A 71 19.74 -0.17 20.76
N GLN A 72 20.27 -0.84 19.72
CA GLN A 72 21.44 -1.71 19.89
C GLN A 72 22.72 -0.93 20.22
N ALA A 73 22.93 0.24 19.62
CA ALA A 73 24.06 1.11 19.96
C ALA A 73 24.07 1.46 21.43
N ILE A 74 22.91 1.86 21.96
CA ILE A 74 22.74 2.21 23.38
C ILE A 74 22.97 0.98 24.30
N VAL A 75 22.30 -0.15 23.98
CA VAL A 75 22.35 -1.35 24.83
C VAL A 75 23.75 -1.98 24.84
N GLN A 76 24.43 -2.00 23.70
CA GLN A 76 25.77 -2.61 23.59
C GLN A 76 26.90 -1.66 23.99
N GLY A 77 26.62 -0.37 24.15
CA GLY A 77 27.64 0.65 24.41
C GLY A 77 28.68 0.80 23.30
N LYS A 78 28.27 0.48 22.04
CA LYS A 78 29.13 0.49 20.86
C LYS A 78 28.40 1.13 19.69
N GLU A 79 29.18 1.73 18.78
CA GLU A 79 28.64 2.23 17.53
C GLU A 79 27.95 1.11 16.74
N GLN A 80 26.79 1.43 16.13
CA GLN A 80 26.06 0.54 15.25
C GLN A 80 25.75 1.25 13.94
N TYR A 81 25.63 0.47 12.88
CA TYR A 81 25.53 0.97 11.52
C TYR A 81 24.26 0.49 10.85
N PHE A 82 23.61 1.41 10.14
CA PHE A 82 22.53 1.10 9.22
C PHE A 82 23.01 1.45 7.81
N ASP A 83 23.12 0.45 6.96
CA ASP A 83 23.66 0.58 5.61
C ASP A 83 22.54 0.53 4.56
N VAL A 84 22.63 1.38 3.54
CA VAL A 84 21.72 1.41 2.39
C VAL A 84 22.56 1.25 1.12
N ASN A 85 22.30 0.20 0.36
CA ASN A 85 22.96 -0.05 -0.92
C ASN A 85 22.05 0.39 -2.06
N LEU A 86 22.47 1.44 -2.78
CA LEU A 86 21.71 2.06 -3.87
C LEU A 86 21.80 1.26 -5.18
N HIS A 87 22.78 0.35 -5.31
CA HIS A 87 22.95 -0.45 -6.53
C HIS A 87 21.97 -1.62 -6.56
N ASN A 88 21.70 -2.21 -5.40
CA ASN A 88 20.86 -3.40 -5.27
C ASN A 88 19.46 -3.10 -4.68
N ASP A 89 19.19 -1.84 -4.32
CA ASP A 89 17.99 -1.43 -3.57
C ASP A 89 17.79 -2.28 -2.30
N THR A 90 18.89 -2.44 -1.52
CA THR A 90 18.88 -3.19 -0.26
C THR A 90 19.31 -2.32 0.91
N TRP A 91 18.92 -2.72 2.10
CA TRP A 91 19.37 -2.13 3.33
C TRP A 91 19.76 -3.22 4.35
N SER A 92 20.61 -2.85 5.29
CA SER A 92 21.13 -3.76 6.32
C SER A 92 21.12 -3.06 7.67
N ASP A 93 20.75 -3.80 8.70
CA ASP A 93 20.89 -3.41 10.10
C ASP A 93 21.79 -4.43 10.82
N PRO A 94 22.15 -4.23 12.10
CA PRO A 94 23.04 -5.16 12.81
C PRO A 94 22.52 -6.60 12.90
N LYS A 95 21.19 -6.82 12.74
CA LYS A 95 20.56 -8.14 12.81
C LYS A 95 20.20 -8.71 11.44
N ARG A 96 19.93 -7.85 10.46
CA ARG A 96 19.45 -8.25 9.13
C ARG A 96 20.38 -7.70 8.06
N LYS A 97 20.80 -8.54 7.14
CA LYS A 97 21.66 -8.16 6.02
C LYS A 97 20.89 -8.29 4.71
N ASP A 98 21.15 -7.34 3.80
CA ASP A 98 20.67 -7.35 2.42
C ASP A 98 19.15 -7.53 2.29
N VAL A 99 18.41 -6.82 3.12
CA VAL A 99 16.94 -6.78 3.03
C VAL A 99 16.57 -6.03 1.75
N ARG A 100 15.98 -6.74 0.81
CA ARG A 100 15.59 -6.17 -0.49
C ARG A 100 14.26 -5.45 -0.40
N LEU A 101 14.18 -4.30 -1.06
CA LEU A 101 12.90 -3.59 -1.20
C LEU A 101 11.94 -4.34 -2.13
N PRO A 102 10.63 -4.17 -1.92
CA PRO A 102 9.62 -4.59 -2.88
C PRO A 102 9.85 -3.98 -4.27
N ALA A 103 9.54 -4.73 -5.32
CA ALA A 103 9.70 -4.27 -6.69
C ALA A 103 8.93 -2.96 -6.96
N GLY A 104 9.55 -2.05 -7.70
CA GLY A 104 8.99 -0.74 -8.04
C GLY A 104 9.27 0.37 -7.02
N LEU A 105 10.02 0.08 -5.94
CA LEU A 105 10.54 1.08 -5.02
C LEU A 105 12.02 1.33 -5.29
N LYS A 106 12.44 2.58 -5.18
CA LYS A 106 13.84 2.99 -5.27
C LYS A 106 14.27 3.68 -3.98
N LEU A 107 15.53 3.47 -3.62
CA LEU A 107 16.17 4.10 -2.48
C LEU A 107 17.05 5.26 -2.92
N SER A 108 17.03 6.32 -2.13
CA SER A 108 18.02 7.38 -2.14
C SER A 108 18.37 7.70 -0.70
N ILE A 109 19.62 8.01 -0.43
CA ILE A 109 20.10 8.36 0.91
C ILE A 109 20.99 9.59 0.86
N THR A 110 20.79 10.47 1.82
CA THR A 110 21.72 11.55 2.12
C THR A 110 22.28 11.30 3.52
N SER A 111 23.58 11.00 3.58
CA SER A 111 24.34 10.77 4.80
C SER A 111 25.62 11.60 4.78
N ALA A 112 26.31 11.70 5.91
CA ALA A 112 27.62 12.34 5.99
C ALA A 112 28.62 11.66 5.02
N LEU A 113 29.47 12.46 4.37
CA LEU A 113 30.47 11.96 3.42
C LEU A 113 31.43 10.94 4.03
N GLU A 114 31.74 11.12 5.32
CA GLU A 114 32.63 10.24 6.10
C GLU A 114 32.03 8.84 6.35
N ASP A 115 30.70 8.70 6.22
CA ASP A 115 29.99 7.44 6.45
C ASP A 115 29.60 6.74 5.13
N ARG A 116 30.39 6.91 4.06
CA ARG A 116 30.21 6.18 2.81
C ARG A 116 31.28 5.10 2.64
N PRO A 117 30.95 3.83 2.90
CA PRO A 117 31.91 2.73 2.71
C PRO A 117 32.36 2.57 1.25
N ASN A 118 31.50 2.96 0.30
CA ASN A 118 31.76 2.99 -1.15
C ASN A 118 30.78 3.95 -1.84
N ASP A 119 30.93 4.16 -3.15
CA ASP A 119 30.13 5.09 -3.97
C ASP A 119 28.63 4.73 -4.03
N TYR A 120 28.27 3.49 -3.74
CA TYR A 120 26.89 2.97 -3.83
C TYR A 120 26.25 2.70 -2.47
N THR A 121 26.99 2.87 -1.37
CA THR A 121 26.48 2.57 -0.03
C THR A 121 26.53 3.81 0.83
N GLY A 122 25.36 4.27 1.27
CA GLY A 122 25.22 5.27 2.30
C GLY A 122 25.04 4.61 3.66
N ARG A 123 25.58 5.23 4.69
CA ARG A 123 25.55 4.72 6.07
C ARG A 123 25.00 5.77 7.02
N ILE A 124 24.21 5.35 7.98
CA ILE A 124 23.82 6.14 9.16
C ILE A 124 24.40 5.43 10.37
N ARG A 125 25.27 6.12 11.11
CA ARG A 125 25.89 5.61 12.31
C ARG A 125 25.14 6.08 13.54
N PHE A 126 24.91 5.19 14.47
CA PHE A 126 24.34 5.50 15.79
C PHE A 126 25.40 5.28 16.87
N PHE A 127 25.47 6.22 17.82
CA PHE A 127 26.41 6.22 18.91
C PHE A 127 25.80 5.65 20.20
N PRO A 128 26.64 5.25 21.19
CA PRO A 128 26.18 4.70 22.47
C PRO A 128 25.28 5.63 23.28
N ASP A 129 25.43 6.94 23.13
CA ASP A 129 24.60 7.96 23.76
C ASP A 129 23.24 8.13 23.10
N GLY A 130 22.99 7.41 21.99
CA GLY A 130 21.76 7.45 21.22
C GLY A 130 21.71 8.55 20.16
N SER A 131 22.77 9.36 20.01
CA SER A 131 22.92 10.29 18.89
C SER A 131 23.25 9.55 17.59
N SER A 132 23.35 10.27 16.47
CA SER A 132 23.70 9.68 15.17
C SER A 132 24.45 10.65 14.29
N THR A 133 25.01 10.16 13.19
CA THR A 133 25.57 11.03 12.13
C THR A 133 24.49 11.81 11.40
N GLY A 134 23.22 11.45 11.60
CA GLY A 134 22.09 12.09 10.95
C GLY A 134 21.96 11.74 9.47
N GLY A 135 20.94 12.33 8.84
CA GLY A 135 20.66 12.13 7.42
C GLY A 135 19.22 11.85 7.13
N HIS A 136 18.93 11.50 5.89
CA HIS A 136 17.58 11.06 5.50
C HIS A 136 17.64 10.01 4.38
N ILE A 137 16.65 9.15 4.40
CA ILE A 137 16.43 8.13 3.37
C ILE A 137 15.12 8.50 2.66
N ILE A 138 15.14 8.47 1.33
CA ILE A 138 13.97 8.71 0.50
C ILE A 138 13.61 7.41 -0.21
N LEU A 139 12.35 7.01 -0.09
CA LEU A 139 11.76 5.96 -0.91
C LEU A 139 10.88 6.59 -1.97
N THR A 140 11.09 6.20 -3.22
CA THR A 140 10.33 6.70 -4.36
C THR A 140 9.55 5.56 -5.00
N SER A 141 8.28 5.80 -5.31
CA SER A 141 7.41 4.91 -6.10
C SER A 141 6.59 5.73 -7.08
N GLY A 142 6.95 5.69 -8.36
CA GLY A 142 6.37 6.55 -9.38
C GLY A 142 6.57 8.02 -9.04
N HIS A 143 5.48 8.75 -8.78
CA HIS A 143 5.51 10.18 -8.42
C HIS A 143 5.39 10.44 -6.91
N ARG A 144 5.43 9.42 -6.07
CA ARG A 144 5.31 9.55 -4.62
C ARG A 144 6.65 9.34 -3.94
N GLU A 145 6.93 10.18 -2.93
CA GLU A 145 8.14 10.13 -2.13
C GLU A 145 7.81 10.03 -0.65
N TRP A 146 8.50 9.16 0.06
CA TRP A 146 8.49 9.06 1.52
C TRP A 146 9.87 9.35 2.04
N ARG A 147 9.95 10.29 2.96
CA ARG A 147 11.21 10.68 3.58
C ARG A 147 11.27 10.15 5.01
N ILE A 148 12.36 9.50 5.34
CA ILE A 148 12.69 9.04 6.68
C ILE A 148 13.86 9.88 7.17
N ASN A 149 13.59 10.78 8.10
CA ASN A 149 14.60 11.66 8.68
C ASN A 149 15.20 11.06 9.93
N VAL A 150 16.51 11.18 10.10
CA VAL A 150 17.23 10.78 11.30
C VAL A 150 17.93 12.02 11.86
N SER A 151 17.57 12.39 13.10
CA SER A 151 18.17 13.53 13.79
C SER A 151 19.58 13.19 14.26
N TRP A 152 20.56 14.02 13.91
CA TRP A 152 21.94 13.84 14.36
C TRP A 152 22.10 13.91 15.87
N LEU A 153 21.40 14.84 16.54
CA LEU A 153 21.56 15.09 17.97
C LEU A 153 20.91 14.01 18.83
N THR A 154 19.71 13.57 18.45
CA THR A 154 18.90 12.66 19.29
C THR A 154 18.82 11.24 18.72
N GLY A 155 19.25 11.02 17.48
CA GLY A 155 19.04 9.77 16.75
C GLY A 155 17.55 9.43 16.52
N GLN A 156 16.65 10.41 16.69
CA GLN A 156 15.21 10.20 16.49
C GLN A 156 14.90 9.96 15.02
N VAL A 157 14.08 8.95 14.76
CA VAL A 157 13.64 8.56 13.42
C VAL A 157 12.20 8.99 13.20
N ALA A 158 11.99 9.87 12.23
CA ALA A 158 10.67 10.36 11.82
C ALA A 158 10.38 10.02 10.36
N VAL A 159 9.22 9.45 10.09
CA VAL A 159 8.72 9.20 8.74
C VAL A 159 7.81 10.35 8.35
N VAL A 160 8.10 10.99 7.23
CA VAL A 160 7.30 12.08 6.66
C VAL A 160 6.80 11.64 5.29
N ASP A 161 5.49 11.52 5.17
CA ASP A 161 4.84 11.30 3.86
C ASP A 161 4.84 12.64 3.12
N GLN A 162 5.62 12.75 2.07
CA GLN A 162 5.53 13.86 1.13
C GLN A 162 4.62 13.41 -0.01
N ALA A 163 3.32 13.58 0.18
CA ALA A 163 2.41 13.59 -0.97
C ALA A 163 2.99 14.60 -1.98
N ALA A 164 3.21 14.14 -3.22
CA ALA A 164 3.72 14.99 -4.28
C ALA A 164 3.01 16.34 -4.25
N GLN A 165 3.75 17.41 -3.97
CA GLN A 165 3.22 18.75 -4.16
C GLN A 165 2.99 18.95 -5.66
N PRO A 166 1.83 19.49 -6.05
CA PRO A 166 1.48 19.72 -7.45
C PRO A 166 2.42 20.72 -8.11
#